data_6f240ef4b9d7395be0074f304ed2d160
#
_entry.id   6f240ef4b9d7395be0074f304ed2d160
#
_cell.length_a   1.000
_cell.length_b   1.000
_cell.length_c   1.000
_cell.angle_alpha   90.00
_cell.angle_beta   90.00
_cell.angle_gamma   90.00
#
_symmetry.space_group_name_H-M   'P 1'
#
loop_
_entity.id
_entity.type
_entity.pdbx_description
1 polymer ?
#
loop_
_entity_poly.entity_id
_entity_poly.type
_entity_poly.pdbx_seq_one_letter_code
_entity_poly.pdbx_strand_id
1 'polypeptide(L)'
;APTHEEMFTLLVKDLYSSYKDLPVCLYQIQNKYRDEARPRAGLLRGREFVMKDAYSFDIDDAGLEKSYQSQRDAYERIFTRLGVDYVIVKADAGAMGGSASEEFLSPSPIGEDTFVRSAGGYAANVEAVKTVAPEPTSIEGLPAAVVHPSPNTPTIATLVDLANAQVKRADGRAWTAADTLKNVVLALTSPEGKRSLVVVGLPGDREVDAKRAEAAFSPNEVEPATEEDFARNPELVKGYIGPVKNGNAVLGLDGSSKIRYLLDPRVVDGTAWITGANEAEKHVFDLVKGRDFGADGIADIAEVREGDQAPDGSGPLQLARGIEIGHVFQLGRKYAEALGLQVLDENGKLVTVTMGSYGIGVTRMVAVLAEANRDDKGLIWPEAASPADVYIVAAGKDDHVYEAA
;
A
#
# COMPACT_ATOMS: atom_id res chain seq x y z
N ALA A 1 -23.74 0.56 -10.39
CA ALA A 1 -22.33 0.35 -10.74
C ALA A 1 -21.47 0.31 -9.49
N PRO A 2 -20.26 -0.27 -9.53
CA PRO A 2 -19.34 -0.30 -8.38
C PRO A 2 -18.71 1.08 -8.12
N THR A 3 -18.56 1.90 -9.16
CA THR A 3 -18.06 3.27 -9.16
C THR A 3 -18.55 3.99 -10.42
N HIS A 4 -18.39 5.31 -10.52
CA HIS A 4 -19.02 6.08 -11.61
C HIS A 4 -18.06 7.03 -12.36
N GLU A 5 -16.74 6.87 -12.26
CA GLU A 5 -15.75 7.68 -12.99
C GLU A 5 -16.05 7.72 -14.49
N GLU A 6 -16.27 6.56 -15.09
CA GLU A 6 -16.55 6.43 -16.52
C GLU A 6 -17.88 7.10 -16.90
N MET A 7 -18.92 6.91 -16.08
CA MET A 7 -20.25 7.48 -16.34
C MET A 7 -20.23 9.00 -16.29
N PHE A 8 -19.55 9.61 -15.29
CA PHE A 8 -19.44 11.05 -15.20
C PHE A 8 -18.51 11.62 -16.27
N THR A 9 -17.47 10.89 -16.69
CA THR A 9 -16.63 11.30 -17.82
C THR A 9 -17.44 11.38 -19.13
N LEU A 10 -18.28 10.39 -19.39
CA LEU A 10 -19.17 10.40 -20.56
C LEU A 10 -20.22 11.52 -20.48
N LEU A 11 -20.82 11.72 -19.31
CA LEU A 11 -21.79 12.80 -19.10
C LEU A 11 -21.17 14.18 -19.38
N VAL A 12 -19.96 14.43 -18.85
CA VAL A 12 -19.24 15.71 -19.08
C VAL A 12 -18.87 15.86 -20.54
N LYS A 13 -18.43 14.80 -21.21
CA LYS A 13 -18.12 14.80 -22.65
C LYS A 13 -19.33 15.22 -23.51
N ASP A 14 -20.52 14.77 -23.13
CA ASP A 14 -21.74 15.08 -23.90
C ASP A 14 -22.28 16.49 -23.63
N LEU A 15 -21.98 17.07 -22.46
CA LEU A 15 -22.56 18.35 -22.04
C LEU A 15 -21.64 19.54 -22.26
N TYR A 16 -20.31 19.36 -22.22
CA TYR A 16 -19.34 20.46 -22.19
C TYR A 16 -18.32 20.32 -23.32
N SER A 17 -17.96 21.46 -23.93
CA SER A 17 -17.05 21.49 -25.07
C SER A 17 -16.01 22.60 -25.03
N SER A 18 -16.04 23.47 -24.02
CA SER A 18 -15.19 24.64 -23.91
C SER A 18 -14.51 24.73 -22.54
N TYR A 19 -13.29 25.29 -22.51
CA TYR A 19 -12.60 25.62 -21.28
C TYR A 19 -13.41 26.56 -20.36
N LYS A 20 -14.35 27.34 -20.92
CA LYS A 20 -15.25 28.21 -20.16
C LYS A 20 -16.24 27.47 -19.29
N ASP A 21 -16.49 26.22 -19.60
CA ASP A 21 -17.37 25.34 -18.83
C ASP A 21 -16.65 24.74 -17.60
N LEU A 22 -15.31 24.84 -17.55
CA LEU A 22 -14.46 24.28 -16.52
C LEU A 22 -13.91 25.37 -15.57
N PRO A 23 -13.62 25.06 -14.31
CA PRO A 23 -13.77 23.74 -13.67
C PRO A 23 -15.24 23.41 -13.40
N VAL A 24 -15.57 22.13 -13.48
CA VAL A 24 -16.87 21.63 -13.04
C VAL A 24 -16.69 20.49 -12.05
N CYS A 25 -17.50 20.50 -10.99
CA CYS A 25 -17.54 19.40 -10.03
C CYS A 25 -18.98 18.87 -9.92
N LEU A 26 -19.17 17.61 -10.26
CA LEU A 26 -20.45 16.94 -10.18
C LEU A 26 -20.43 15.93 -9.04
N TYR A 27 -21.55 15.76 -8.34
CA TYR A 27 -21.64 14.79 -7.27
C TYR A 27 -22.99 14.09 -7.23
N GLN A 28 -22.99 12.95 -6.57
CA GLN A 28 -24.21 12.23 -6.21
C GLN A 28 -24.09 11.63 -4.80
N ILE A 29 -25.25 11.31 -4.22
CA ILE A 29 -25.36 10.44 -3.05
C ILE A 29 -26.25 9.30 -3.49
N GLN A 30 -25.66 8.11 -3.69
CA GLN A 30 -26.34 7.02 -4.39
C GLN A 30 -25.81 5.67 -3.95
N ASN A 31 -26.63 4.62 -4.13
CA ASN A 31 -26.24 3.25 -3.87
C ASN A 31 -25.14 2.78 -4.81
N LYS A 32 -24.17 2.07 -4.24
CA LYS A 32 -23.12 1.33 -4.93
C LYS A 32 -23.33 -0.16 -4.72
N TYR A 33 -22.98 -0.94 -5.73
CA TYR A 33 -23.02 -2.40 -5.68
C TYR A 33 -21.65 -2.93 -6.03
N ARG A 34 -21.04 -3.65 -5.09
CA ARG A 34 -19.74 -4.30 -5.28
C ARG A 34 -19.87 -5.79 -4.96
N ASP A 35 -19.26 -6.64 -5.77
CA ASP A 35 -19.24 -8.09 -5.54
C ASP A 35 -18.24 -8.43 -4.42
N GLU A 36 -18.61 -8.02 -3.20
CA GLU A 36 -17.80 -8.28 -2.01
C GLU A 36 -17.85 -9.76 -1.67
N ALA A 37 -16.69 -10.43 -1.76
CA ALA A 37 -16.57 -11.86 -1.52
C ALA A 37 -16.85 -12.25 -0.06
N ARG A 38 -16.56 -11.33 0.89
CA ARG A 38 -16.67 -11.58 2.34
C ARG A 38 -17.36 -10.41 3.06
N PRO A 39 -18.67 -10.19 2.87
CA PRO A 39 -19.40 -9.19 3.65
C PRO A 39 -19.29 -9.49 5.14
N ARG A 40 -19.03 -8.46 5.94
CA ARG A 40 -18.82 -8.59 7.38
C ARG A 40 -19.02 -7.27 8.11
N ALA A 41 -19.07 -7.34 9.46
CA ALA A 41 -19.15 -6.18 10.34
C ALA A 41 -20.33 -5.23 10.01
N GLY A 42 -21.50 -5.77 9.65
CA GLY A 42 -22.72 -5.00 9.40
C GLY A 42 -22.54 -3.96 8.29
N LEU A 43 -22.67 -2.68 8.64
CA LEU A 43 -22.58 -1.57 7.70
C LEU A 43 -21.15 -1.19 7.29
N LEU A 44 -20.12 -1.78 7.90
CA LEU A 44 -18.73 -1.46 7.56
C LEU A 44 -18.33 -2.04 6.20
N ARG A 45 -18.79 -3.26 5.89
CA ARG A 45 -18.43 -3.93 4.64
C ARG A 45 -19.58 -4.79 4.10
N GLY A 46 -20.31 -4.25 3.15
CA GLY A 46 -21.44 -4.89 2.49
C GLY A 46 -21.33 -4.86 0.97
N ARG A 47 -22.23 -5.58 0.29
CA ARG A 47 -22.32 -5.58 -1.18
C ARG A 47 -23.09 -4.39 -1.73
N GLU A 48 -23.98 -3.83 -0.94
CA GLU A 48 -24.75 -2.62 -1.25
C GLU A 48 -24.52 -1.60 -0.15
N PHE A 49 -24.23 -0.35 -0.51
CA PHE A 49 -23.99 0.74 0.42
C PHE A 49 -24.20 2.09 -0.25
N VAL A 50 -24.53 3.10 0.53
CA VAL A 50 -24.64 4.48 0.05
C VAL A 50 -23.29 5.16 0.12
N MET A 51 -22.92 5.82 -0.96
CA MET A 51 -21.72 6.63 -1.07
C MET A 51 -22.09 8.03 -1.56
N LYS A 52 -21.46 9.07 -1.00
CA LYS A 52 -21.30 10.37 -1.65
C LYS A 52 -20.05 10.24 -2.52
N ASP A 53 -20.21 10.39 -3.80
CA ASP A 53 -19.10 10.46 -4.74
C ASP A 53 -19.19 11.72 -5.59
N ALA A 54 -18.06 12.43 -5.69
CA ALA A 54 -17.91 13.64 -6.47
C ALA A 54 -16.74 13.50 -7.44
N TYR A 55 -16.82 14.22 -8.55
CA TYR A 55 -15.86 14.17 -9.64
C TYR A 55 -15.59 15.58 -10.13
N SER A 56 -14.34 16.03 -10.06
CA SER A 56 -13.92 17.29 -10.66
C SER A 56 -13.35 17.06 -12.04
N PHE A 57 -13.58 18.03 -12.92
CA PHE A 57 -13.04 18.09 -14.27
C PHE A 57 -12.41 19.47 -14.45
N ASP A 58 -11.12 19.48 -14.75
CA ASP A 58 -10.30 20.66 -14.80
C ASP A 58 -9.52 20.72 -16.12
N ILE A 59 -9.20 21.93 -16.58
CA ILE A 59 -8.52 22.12 -17.85
C ILE A 59 -7.05 21.66 -17.81
N ASP A 60 -6.43 21.76 -16.64
CA ASP A 60 -5.02 21.45 -16.43
C ASP A 60 -4.75 20.92 -15.01
N ASP A 61 -3.52 20.50 -14.76
CA ASP A 61 -3.10 19.90 -13.49
C ASP A 61 -3.12 20.93 -12.33
N ALA A 62 -2.93 22.22 -12.62
CA ALA A 62 -3.03 23.28 -11.60
C ALA A 62 -4.49 23.49 -11.15
N GLY A 63 -5.44 23.34 -12.07
CA GLY A 63 -6.87 23.31 -11.78
C GLY A 63 -7.23 22.10 -10.93
N LEU A 64 -6.77 20.93 -11.35
CA LEU A 64 -6.98 19.67 -10.60
C LEU A 64 -6.46 19.77 -9.16
N GLU A 65 -5.27 20.35 -8.95
CA GLU A 65 -4.72 20.54 -7.61
C GLU A 65 -5.64 21.41 -6.73
N LYS A 66 -6.19 22.50 -7.28
CA LYS A 66 -7.13 23.38 -6.56
C LYS A 66 -8.43 22.64 -6.22
N SER A 67 -8.98 21.90 -7.16
CA SER A 67 -10.18 21.09 -6.96
C SER A 67 -9.96 20.02 -5.90
N TYR A 68 -8.82 19.33 -5.96
CA TYR A 68 -8.41 18.32 -4.99
C TYR A 68 -8.31 18.92 -3.58
N GLN A 69 -7.57 20.01 -3.41
CA GLN A 69 -7.40 20.67 -2.11
C GLN A 69 -8.74 21.15 -1.55
N SER A 70 -9.61 21.71 -2.38
CA SER A 70 -10.94 22.14 -1.97
C SER A 70 -11.81 21.00 -1.43
N GLN A 71 -11.75 19.83 -2.07
CA GLN A 71 -12.48 18.62 -1.63
C GLN A 71 -11.86 18.05 -0.35
N ARG A 72 -10.54 17.99 -0.27
CA ARG A 72 -9.80 17.55 0.91
C ARG A 72 -10.18 18.39 2.13
N ASP A 73 -10.14 19.72 2.01
CA ASP A 73 -10.54 20.66 3.06
C ASP A 73 -12.02 20.50 3.46
N ALA A 74 -12.89 20.20 2.48
CA ALA A 74 -14.29 19.90 2.76
C ALA A 74 -14.44 18.62 3.59
N TYR A 75 -13.65 17.57 3.32
CA TYR A 75 -13.66 16.33 4.08
C TYR A 75 -13.22 16.55 5.53
N GLU A 76 -12.15 17.32 5.75
CA GLU A 76 -11.71 17.69 7.09
C GLU A 76 -12.83 18.39 7.88
N ARG A 77 -13.53 19.35 7.24
CA ARG A 77 -14.69 20.04 7.88
C ARG A 77 -15.84 19.06 8.16
N ILE A 78 -16.15 18.15 7.24
CA ILE A 78 -17.24 17.17 7.41
C ILE A 78 -16.95 16.26 8.60
N PHE A 79 -15.77 15.65 8.65
CA PHE A 79 -15.43 14.69 9.71
C PHE A 79 -15.26 15.36 11.06
N THR A 80 -14.66 16.55 11.10
CA THR A 80 -14.58 17.37 12.32
C THR A 80 -15.98 17.74 12.83
N ARG A 81 -16.88 18.17 11.94
CA ARG A 81 -18.26 18.52 12.30
C ARG A 81 -19.06 17.32 12.80
N LEU A 82 -18.80 16.12 12.28
CA LEU A 82 -19.41 14.88 12.76
C LEU A 82 -18.78 14.36 14.07
N GLY A 83 -17.70 14.99 14.56
CA GLY A 83 -17.00 14.56 15.76
C GLY A 83 -16.26 13.22 15.59
N VAL A 84 -15.84 12.90 14.37
CA VAL A 84 -15.09 11.67 14.06
C VAL A 84 -13.60 11.99 14.11
N ASP A 85 -12.86 11.23 14.92
CA ASP A 85 -11.40 11.25 14.87
C ASP A 85 -10.90 10.62 13.58
N TYR A 86 -9.96 11.27 12.91
CA TYR A 86 -9.40 10.76 11.67
C TYR A 86 -7.90 11.06 11.54
N VAL A 87 -7.24 10.25 10.74
CA VAL A 87 -5.87 10.44 10.27
C VAL A 87 -5.89 10.44 8.75
N ILE A 88 -5.25 11.42 8.13
CA ILE A 88 -5.08 11.46 6.68
C ILE A 88 -3.80 10.70 6.35
N VAL A 89 -3.91 9.66 5.55
CA VAL A 89 -2.79 8.82 5.16
C VAL A 89 -2.55 8.90 3.66
N LYS A 90 -1.28 8.93 3.27
CA LYS A 90 -0.90 8.73 1.86
C LYS A 90 -1.27 7.31 1.46
N ALA A 91 -1.93 7.18 0.33
CA ALA A 91 -2.37 5.91 -0.22
C ALA A 91 -1.79 5.67 -1.62
N ASP A 92 -1.77 4.42 -2.04
CA ASP A 92 -1.52 4.07 -3.43
C ASP A 92 -2.84 4.19 -4.22
N ALA A 93 -2.79 4.81 -5.41
CA ALA A 93 -3.98 4.98 -6.24
C ALA A 93 -4.44 3.66 -6.90
N GLY A 94 -3.62 2.61 -6.87
CA GLY A 94 -3.92 1.28 -7.37
C GLY A 94 -4.46 1.27 -8.81
N ALA A 95 -5.48 0.45 -9.05
CA ALA A 95 -6.14 0.33 -10.35
C ALA A 95 -6.84 1.61 -10.81
N MET A 96 -7.18 2.53 -9.89
CA MET A 96 -7.77 3.83 -10.24
C MET A 96 -6.78 4.69 -11.03
N GLY A 97 -5.48 4.57 -10.71
CA GLY A 97 -4.41 5.37 -11.31
C GLY A 97 -4.39 6.80 -10.77
N GLY A 98 -3.46 7.61 -11.27
CA GLY A 98 -3.32 8.99 -10.87
C GLY A 98 -1.99 9.31 -10.18
N SER A 99 -1.79 10.57 -9.81
CA SER A 99 -0.54 11.09 -9.27
C SER A 99 -0.51 11.21 -7.75
N ALA A 100 -1.68 11.30 -7.11
CA ALA A 100 -1.81 11.42 -5.67
C ALA A 100 -3.12 10.80 -5.18
N SER A 101 -3.07 10.23 -3.98
CA SER A 101 -4.20 9.62 -3.32
C SER A 101 -4.03 9.75 -1.80
N GLU A 102 -5.09 10.17 -1.12
CA GLU A 102 -5.14 10.24 0.35
C GLU A 102 -6.43 9.63 0.87
N GLU A 103 -6.28 8.80 1.89
CA GLU A 103 -7.39 8.22 2.64
C GLU A 103 -7.58 8.92 3.98
N PHE A 104 -8.82 9.07 4.36
CA PHE A 104 -9.22 9.47 5.72
C PHE A 104 -9.58 8.21 6.48
N LEU A 105 -8.76 7.85 7.46
CA LEU A 105 -8.93 6.66 8.29
C LEU A 105 -9.37 7.06 9.69
N SER A 106 -10.48 6.52 10.16
CA SER A 106 -10.85 6.63 11.57
C SER A 106 -10.14 5.54 12.37
N PRO A 107 -9.23 5.90 13.32
CA PRO A 107 -8.52 4.91 14.13
C PRO A 107 -9.49 4.03 14.92
N SER A 108 -9.38 2.71 14.73
CA SER A 108 -10.24 1.74 15.41
C SER A 108 -9.59 0.36 15.46
N PRO A 109 -9.66 -0.35 16.57
CA PRO A 109 -9.13 -1.71 16.69
C PRO A 109 -9.85 -2.72 15.78
N ILE A 110 -11.10 -2.43 15.38
CA ILE A 110 -11.87 -3.25 14.44
C ILE A 110 -11.66 -2.84 12.99
N GLY A 111 -10.85 -1.79 12.72
CA GLY A 111 -10.52 -1.33 11.37
C GLY A 111 -9.90 -2.45 10.54
N GLU A 112 -10.13 -2.44 9.24
CA GLU A 112 -9.59 -3.44 8.33
C GLU A 112 -8.24 -3.01 7.73
N ASP A 113 -8.02 -1.70 7.62
CA ASP A 113 -6.81 -1.16 7.03
C ASP A 113 -5.73 -0.96 8.08
N THR A 114 -4.52 -1.40 7.74
CA THR A 114 -3.34 -1.15 8.56
C THR A 114 -2.59 0.04 7.98
N PHE A 115 -2.32 1.02 8.83
CA PHE A 115 -1.53 2.18 8.47
C PHE A 115 -0.42 2.41 9.48
N VAL A 116 0.54 3.21 9.11
CA VAL A 116 1.62 3.64 10.00
C VAL A 116 1.48 5.13 10.29
N ARG A 117 1.95 5.51 11.48
CA ARG A 117 2.10 6.92 11.88
C ARG A 117 3.36 7.09 12.71
N SER A 118 3.90 8.31 12.73
CA SER A 118 4.96 8.73 13.65
C SER A 118 4.47 9.81 14.61
N ALA A 119 5.17 9.99 15.70
CA ALA A 119 4.89 11.08 16.64
C ALA A 119 5.09 12.48 16.01
N GLY A 120 5.91 12.59 14.97
CA GLY A 120 6.15 13.83 14.23
C GLY A 120 5.16 14.13 13.12
N GLY A 121 4.09 13.31 12.96
CA GLY A 121 2.95 13.61 12.07
C GLY A 121 2.96 12.89 10.71
N TYR A 122 3.95 12.05 10.42
CA TYR A 122 3.87 11.20 9.24
C TYR A 122 2.75 10.17 9.40
N ALA A 123 1.98 9.96 8.34
CA ALA A 123 1.01 8.87 8.26
C ALA A 123 0.88 8.38 6.82
N ALA A 124 0.81 7.05 6.65
CA ALA A 124 0.67 6.41 5.35
C ALA A 124 0.09 4.99 5.49
N ASN A 125 -0.59 4.50 4.46
CA ASN A 125 -0.86 3.08 4.32
C ASN A 125 0.46 2.32 4.16
N VAL A 126 0.52 1.07 4.62
CA VAL A 126 1.78 0.29 4.62
C VAL A 126 2.39 0.18 3.22
N GLU A 127 1.55 0.03 2.19
CA GLU A 127 1.98 -0.05 0.79
C GLU A 127 2.56 1.25 0.24
N ALA A 128 2.19 2.41 0.80
CA ALA A 128 2.69 3.72 0.39
C ALA A 128 3.97 4.16 1.12
N VAL A 129 4.39 3.42 2.16
CA VAL A 129 5.62 3.73 2.91
C VAL A 129 6.85 3.49 2.02
N LYS A 130 7.73 4.46 1.97
CA LYS A 130 9.06 4.28 1.38
C LYS A 130 10.06 3.90 2.46
N THR A 131 10.71 2.76 2.29
CA THR A 131 11.74 2.28 3.23
C THR A 131 12.93 3.24 3.24
N VAL A 132 13.34 3.66 4.42
CA VAL A 132 14.57 4.45 4.60
C VAL A 132 15.76 3.52 4.44
N ALA A 133 16.52 3.73 3.36
CA ALA A 133 17.75 3.00 3.14
C ALA A 133 18.84 3.50 4.10
N PRO A 134 19.68 2.62 4.67
CA PRO A 134 20.87 3.06 5.38
C PRO A 134 21.88 3.67 4.41
N GLU A 135 22.79 4.49 4.94
CA GLU A 135 23.88 5.02 4.12
C GLU A 135 24.83 3.90 3.70
N PRO A 136 25.30 3.88 2.45
CA PRO A 136 26.35 2.96 2.01
C PRO A 136 27.63 3.06 2.86
N THR A 137 28.26 1.94 3.11
CA THR A 137 29.51 1.88 3.90
C THR A 137 30.70 1.46 3.04
N SER A 138 31.92 1.74 3.54
CA SER A 138 33.15 1.31 2.84
C SER A 138 33.22 -0.21 2.74
N ILE A 139 33.62 -0.70 1.57
CA ILE A 139 33.94 -2.12 1.34
C ILE A 139 35.36 -2.49 1.76
N GLU A 140 36.22 -1.49 2.07
CA GLU A 140 37.61 -1.71 2.43
C GLU A 140 37.74 -2.38 3.80
N GLY A 141 38.62 -3.39 3.88
CA GLY A 141 38.88 -4.11 5.13
C GLY A 141 37.80 -5.12 5.55
N LEU A 142 36.71 -5.24 4.80
CA LEU A 142 35.68 -6.25 5.08
C LEU A 142 36.20 -7.67 4.80
N PRO A 143 35.82 -8.68 5.61
CA PRO A 143 36.22 -10.07 5.41
C PRO A 143 35.87 -10.57 4.00
N ALA A 144 36.66 -11.49 3.47
CA ALA A 144 36.31 -12.17 2.23
C ALA A 144 35.10 -13.08 2.41
N ALA A 145 34.27 -13.18 1.40
CA ALA A 145 33.13 -14.10 1.38
C ALA A 145 33.61 -15.57 1.46
N VAL A 146 33.05 -16.35 2.38
CA VAL A 146 33.41 -17.75 2.61
C VAL A 146 32.17 -18.65 2.60
N VAL A 147 32.24 -19.75 1.86
CA VAL A 147 31.21 -20.78 1.86
C VAL A 147 31.41 -21.70 3.05
N HIS A 148 30.37 -21.88 3.86
CA HIS A 148 30.37 -22.81 4.99
C HIS A 148 29.30 -23.88 4.82
N PRO A 149 29.56 -25.14 5.26
CA PRO A 149 28.52 -26.14 5.45
C PRO A 149 27.51 -25.67 6.47
N SER A 150 26.24 -25.81 6.17
CA SER A 150 25.13 -25.43 7.03
C SER A 150 24.02 -26.48 7.01
N PRO A 151 24.33 -27.72 7.46
CA PRO A 151 23.36 -28.80 7.47
C PRO A 151 22.24 -28.51 8.49
N ASN A 152 21.04 -28.98 8.18
CA ASN A 152 19.87 -28.86 9.06
C ASN A 152 19.49 -27.40 9.43
N THR A 153 19.65 -26.45 8.49
CA THR A 153 19.25 -25.05 8.65
C THR A 153 18.08 -24.66 7.74
N PRO A 154 16.88 -25.26 7.94
CA PRO A 154 15.72 -25.01 7.07
C PRO A 154 15.08 -23.65 7.30
N THR A 155 15.46 -22.92 8.36
CA THR A 155 14.93 -21.60 8.72
C THR A 155 16.04 -20.60 8.98
N ILE A 156 15.73 -19.31 8.89
CA ILE A 156 16.65 -18.22 9.27
C ILE A 156 17.12 -18.38 10.73
N ALA A 157 16.24 -18.74 11.64
CA ALA A 157 16.59 -18.94 13.05
C ALA A 157 17.67 -20.03 13.22
N THR A 158 17.47 -21.22 12.62
CA THR A 158 18.45 -22.31 12.70
C THR A 158 19.76 -21.97 12.00
N LEU A 159 19.72 -21.17 10.92
CA LEU A 159 20.92 -20.65 10.26
C LEU A 159 21.70 -19.69 11.18
N VAL A 160 21.01 -18.78 11.85
CA VAL A 160 21.61 -17.83 12.82
C VAL A 160 22.22 -18.57 14.02
N ASP A 161 21.54 -19.59 14.55
CA ASP A 161 22.07 -20.41 15.64
C ASP A 161 23.38 -21.12 15.23
N LEU A 162 23.41 -21.73 14.05
CA LEU A 162 24.61 -22.34 13.48
C LEU A 162 25.72 -21.30 13.29
N ALA A 163 25.38 -20.14 12.71
CA ALA A 163 26.33 -19.04 12.48
C ALA A 163 27.01 -18.60 13.78
N ASN A 164 26.23 -18.39 14.83
CA ASN A 164 26.74 -17.98 16.15
C ASN A 164 27.59 -19.07 16.84
N ALA A 165 27.30 -20.33 16.56
CA ALA A 165 28.08 -21.46 17.11
C ALA A 165 29.42 -21.68 16.39
N GLN A 166 29.52 -21.39 15.10
CA GLN A 166 30.64 -21.83 14.24
C GLN A 166 31.44 -20.71 13.62
N VAL A 167 30.85 -19.54 13.37
CA VAL A 167 31.47 -18.46 12.60
C VAL A 167 31.48 -17.16 13.41
N LYS A 168 32.67 -16.75 13.83
CA LYS A 168 32.83 -15.46 14.51
C LYS A 168 32.74 -14.32 13.50
N ARG A 169 31.87 -13.36 13.81
CA ARG A 169 31.77 -12.12 13.05
C ARG A 169 32.98 -11.23 13.31
N ALA A 170 33.46 -10.53 12.28
CA ALA A 170 34.65 -9.69 12.35
C ALA A 170 34.52 -8.53 13.38
N ASP A 171 33.35 -7.97 13.55
CA ASP A 171 33.04 -6.90 14.51
C ASP A 171 32.76 -7.41 15.93
N GLY A 172 32.80 -8.73 16.15
CA GLY A 172 32.63 -9.37 17.46
C GLY A 172 31.19 -9.45 17.98
N ARG A 173 30.20 -8.88 17.30
CA ARG A 173 28.79 -9.04 17.67
C ARG A 173 28.24 -10.39 17.20
N ALA A 174 27.16 -10.82 17.81
CA ALA A 174 26.44 -12.01 17.35
C ALA A 174 25.73 -11.74 16.00
N TRP A 175 25.61 -12.80 15.21
CA TRP A 175 24.77 -12.82 14.03
C TRP A 175 23.29 -12.75 14.42
N THR A 176 22.50 -12.04 13.64
CA THR A 176 21.05 -11.91 13.79
C THR A 176 20.34 -12.24 12.48
N ALA A 177 19.03 -12.40 12.52
CA ALA A 177 18.24 -12.59 11.30
C ALA A 177 18.40 -11.42 10.31
N ALA A 178 18.59 -10.20 10.81
CA ALA A 178 18.84 -9.02 9.98
C ALA A 178 20.18 -9.04 9.22
N ASP A 179 21.11 -9.92 9.60
CA ASP A 179 22.39 -10.11 8.90
C ASP A 179 22.30 -11.19 7.80
N THR A 180 21.15 -11.80 7.62
CA THR A 180 20.92 -12.79 6.54
C THR A 180 20.19 -12.14 5.37
N LEU A 181 20.53 -12.51 4.16
CA LEU A 181 19.87 -12.09 2.92
C LEU A 181 19.03 -13.23 2.40
N LYS A 182 17.72 -13.10 2.55
CA LYS A 182 16.74 -14.06 2.07
C LYS A 182 16.36 -13.72 0.63
N ASN A 183 16.46 -14.68 -0.28
CA ASN A 183 16.14 -14.52 -1.69
C ASN A 183 14.81 -15.20 -2.00
N VAL A 184 13.75 -14.40 -2.17
CA VAL A 184 12.39 -14.86 -2.44
C VAL A 184 12.14 -14.84 -3.94
N VAL A 185 11.64 -15.96 -4.48
CA VAL A 185 11.28 -16.06 -5.91
C VAL A 185 9.80 -15.78 -6.06
N LEU A 186 9.48 -14.77 -6.86
CA LEU A 186 8.11 -14.40 -7.20
C LEU A 186 7.86 -14.63 -8.69
N ALA A 187 6.64 -15.02 -9.00
CA ALA A 187 6.14 -15.11 -10.36
C ALA A 187 5.28 -13.89 -10.66
N LEU A 188 5.57 -13.24 -11.77
CA LEU A 188 4.85 -12.08 -12.27
C LEU A 188 4.06 -12.48 -13.52
N THR A 189 2.75 -12.25 -13.53
CA THR A 189 1.89 -12.48 -14.70
C THR A 189 1.41 -11.14 -15.24
N SER A 190 1.80 -10.81 -16.48
CA SER A 190 1.36 -9.57 -17.11
C SER A 190 -0.14 -9.61 -17.48
N PRO A 191 -0.79 -8.47 -17.73
CA PRO A 191 -2.19 -8.43 -18.20
C PRO A 191 -2.43 -9.25 -19.48
N GLU A 192 -1.39 -9.46 -20.30
CA GLU A 192 -1.44 -10.29 -21.51
C GLU A 192 -1.23 -11.78 -21.22
N GLY A 193 -1.13 -12.17 -19.95
CA GLY A 193 -0.93 -13.56 -19.52
C GLY A 193 0.50 -14.08 -19.62
N LYS A 194 1.51 -13.21 -19.86
CA LYS A 194 2.92 -13.63 -19.90
C LYS A 194 3.46 -13.77 -18.47
N ARG A 195 3.89 -14.99 -18.13
CA ARG A 195 4.51 -15.31 -16.83
C ARG A 195 6.04 -15.17 -16.91
N SER A 196 6.62 -14.54 -15.88
CA SER A 196 8.08 -14.41 -15.72
C SER A 196 8.43 -14.51 -14.22
N LEU A 197 9.70 -14.84 -13.92
CA LEU A 197 10.19 -14.88 -12.55
C LEU A 197 11.03 -13.64 -12.23
N VAL A 198 10.98 -13.25 -10.97
CA VAL A 198 11.87 -12.28 -10.36
C VAL A 198 12.33 -12.81 -9.01
N VAL A 199 13.60 -12.57 -8.66
CA VAL A 199 14.09 -12.86 -7.31
C VAL A 199 14.28 -11.54 -6.57
N VAL A 200 13.78 -11.47 -5.33
CA VAL A 200 13.97 -10.31 -4.47
C VAL A 200 14.75 -10.72 -3.23
N GLY A 201 15.90 -10.07 -3.04
CA GLY A 201 16.73 -10.22 -1.85
C GLY A 201 16.31 -9.21 -0.79
N LEU A 202 15.95 -9.68 0.40
CA LEU A 202 15.56 -8.85 1.53
C LEU A 202 16.20 -9.37 2.84
N PRO A 203 16.37 -8.51 3.86
CA PRO A 203 16.87 -8.95 5.17
C PRO A 203 16.04 -10.10 5.71
N GLY A 204 16.70 -11.12 6.28
CA GLY A 204 16.03 -12.35 6.71
C GLY A 204 15.08 -12.17 7.89
N ASP A 205 15.15 -11.05 8.59
CA ASP A 205 14.18 -10.68 9.61
C ASP A 205 12.89 -10.08 9.04
N ARG A 206 12.79 -9.88 7.71
CA ARG A 206 11.62 -9.29 7.04
C ARG A 206 10.87 -10.33 6.20
N GLU A 207 9.54 -10.20 6.11
CA GLU A 207 8.71 -10.95 5.18
C GLU A 207 8.28 -10.08 4.00
N VAL A 208 7.91 -10.72 2.89
CA VAL A 208 7.29 -10.02 1.76
C VAL A 208 5.87 -9.61 2.16
N ASP A 209 5.56 -8.33 2.04
CA ASP A 209 4.19 -7.83 2.16
C ASP A 209 3.48 -7.92 0.81
N ALA A 210 2.34 -8.61 0.78
CA ALA A 210 1.60 -8.87 -0.46
C ALA A 210 1.13 -7.58 -1.13
N LYS A 211 0.59 -6.63 -0.36
CA LYS A 211 0.10 -5.34 -0.89
C LYS A 211 1.25 -4.49 -1.45
N ARG A 212 2.38 -4.46 -0.75
CA ARG A 212 3.59 -3.77 -1.23
C ARG A 212 4.13 -4.41 -2.51
N ALA A 213 4.12 -5.74 -2.58
CA ALA A 213 4.55 -6.46 -3.78
C ALA A 213 3.60 -6.19 -4.97
N GLU A 214 2.29 -6.23 -4.76
CA GLU A 214 1.29 -5.87 -5.78
C GLU A 214 1.49 -4.43 -6.28
N ALA A 215 1.68 -3.46 -5.38
CA ALA A 215 1.94 -2.08 -5.76
C ALA A 215 3.26 -1.91 -6.54
N ALA A 216 4.34 -2.57 -6.09
CA ALA A 216 5.67 -2.46 -6.70
C ALA A 216 5.77 -3.09 -8.10
N PHE A 217 4.98 -4.14 -8.36
CA PHE A 217 5.00 -4.86 -9.64
C PHE A 217 3.78 -4.59 -10.53
N SER A 218 2.87 -3.70 -10.11
CA SER A 218 1.73 -3.29 -10.94
C SER A 218 2.17 -2.89 -12.36
N PRO A 219 1.46 -3.29 -13.43
CA PRO A 219 0.14 -3.94 -13.46
C PRO A 219 0.18 -5.49 -13.47
N ASN A 220 1.31 -6.12 -13.12
CA ASN A 220 1.42 -7.57 -13.10
C ASN A 220 0.78 -8.16 -11.84
N GLU A 221 0.15 -9.32 -11.96
CA GLU A 221 -0.21 -10.16 -10.84
C GLU A 221 1.04 -10.77 -10.21
N VAL A 222 1.10 -10.84 -8.89
CA VAL A 222 2.26 -11.32 -8.13
C VAL A 222 1.88 -12.55 -7.30
N GLU A 223 2.61 -13.63 -7.47
CA GLU A 223 2.40 -14.87 -6.73
C GLU A 223 3.76 -15.44 -6.28
N PRO A 224 3.82 -16.23 -5.20
CA PRO A 224 4.99 -17.04 -4.91
C PRO A 224 5.30 -18.01 -6.06
N ALA A 225 6.58 -18.24 -6.34
CA ALA A 225 6.98 -19.25 -7.33
C ALA A 225 6.55 -20.66 -6.91
N THR A 226 6.09 -21.44 -7.88
CA THR A 226 5.63 -22.82 -7.70
C THR A 226 6.79 -23.84 -7.78
N GLU A 227 6.54 -25.09 -7.37
CA GLU A 227 7.52 -26.16 -7.53
C GLU A 227 7.89 -26.39 -9.00
N GLU A 228 6.96 -26.16 -9.94
CA GLU A 228 7.22 -26.25 -11.37
C GLU A 228 8.16 -25.15 -11.84
N ASP A 229 8.04 -23.94 -11.29
CA ASP A 229 8.97 -22.84 -11.58
C ASP A 229 10.40 -23.19 -11.14
N PHE A 230 10.56 -23.80 -9.96
CA PHE A 230 11.87 -24.28 -9.49
C PHE A 230 12.41 -25.43 -10.33
N ALA A 231 11.55 -26.37 -10.72
CA ALA A 231 11.97 -27.50 -11.58
C ALA A 231 12.49 -27.05 -12.96
N ARG A 232 11.97 -25.95 -13.48
CA ARG A 232 12.41 -25.35 -14.74
C ARG A 232 13.69 -24.51 -14.60
N ASN A 233 14.07 -24.13 -13.37
CA ASN A 233 15.21 -23.29 -13.08
C ASN A 233 16.11 -23.94 -12.01
N PRO A 234 16.84 -25.00 -12.36
CA PRO A 234 17.60 -25.82 -11.41
C PRO A 234 18.76 -25.08 -10.72
N GLU A 235 19.19 -23.93 -11.24
CA GLU A 235 20.15 -23.05 -10.59
C GLU A 235 19.57 -22.35 -9.34
N LEU A 236 18.26 -22.29 -9.20
CA LEU A 236 17.57 -21.80 -8.00
C LEU A 236 17.40 -22.93 -6.99
N VAL A 237 18.43 -23.24 -6.23
CA VAL A 237 18.38 -24.31 -5.21
C VAL A 237 17.52 -23.86 -4.06
N LYS A 238 16.27 -24.35 -4.03
CA LYS A 238 15.26 -23.97 -3.02
C LYS A 238 15.80 -24.13 -1.59
N GLY A 239 15.68 -23.09 -0.78
CA GLY A 239 16.24 -23.01 0.57
C GLY A 239 17.69 -22.52 0.62
N TYR A 240 18.41 -22.49 -0.50
CA TYR A 240 19.82 -22.12 -0.58
C TYR A 240 20.12 -21.14 -1.73
N ILE A 241 19.13 -20.36 -2.16
CA ILE A 241 19.27 -19.39 -3.26
C ILE A 241 20.17 -18.25 -2.81
N GLY A 242 21.18 -17.94 -3.63
CA GLY A 242 22.07 -16.80 -3.43
C GLY A 242 22.42 -16.08 -4.75
N PRO A 243 22.90 -14.84 -4.67
CA PRO A 243 23.23 -14.07 -5.88
C PRO A 243 24.43 -14.64 -6.66
N VAL A 244 25.32 -15.37 -5.99
CA VAL A 244 26.55 -15.91 -6.61
C VAL A 244 26.79 -17.37 -6.25
N LYS A 245 27.57 -18.06 -7.10
CA LYS A 245 28.11 -19.40 -6.83
C LYS A 245 29.59 -19.43 -7.26
N ASN A 246 30.48 -19.76 -6.32
CA ASN A 246 31.94 -19.79 -6.58
C ASN A 246 32.45 -18.49 -7.22
N GLY A 247 31.97 -17.34 -6.78
CA GLY A 247 32.35 -16.02 -7.30
C GLY A 247 31.69 -15.61 -8.62
N ASN A 248 30.86 -16.47 -9.22
CA ASN A 248 30.14 -16.15 -10.45
C ASN A 248 28.71 -15.79 -10.18
N ALA A 249 28.18 -14.77 -10.86
CA ALA A 249 26.79 -14.35 -10.74
C ALA A 249 25.83 -15.47 -11.18
N VAL A 250 24.87 -15.78 -10.33
CA VAL A 250 23.75 -16.69 -10.61
C VAL A 250 22.48 -15.88 -10.87
N LEU A 251 22.15 -14.95 -9.98
CA LEU A 251 20.96 -14.09 -10.11
C LEU A 251 21.31 -12.83 -10.90
N GLY A 252 20.27 -12.23 -11.48
CA GLY A 252 20.36 -11.05 -12.33
C GLY A 252 20.34 -11.38 -13.81
N LEU A 253 20.06 -10.36 -14.63
CA LEU A 253 20.00 -10.49 -16.10
C LEU A 253 21.36 -10.90 -16.71
N ASP A 254 22.45 -10.53 -16.05
CA ASP A 254 23.80 -10.95 -16.43
C ASP A 254 24.24 -12.26 -15.76
N GLY A 255 23.50 -12.76 -14.78
CA GLY A 255 23.74 -14.02 -14.09
C GLY A 255 23.42 -15.24 -14.96
N SER A 256 23.83 -16.45 -14.49
CA SER A 256 23.60 -17.70 -15.23
C SER A 256 22.10 -18.04 -15.35
N SER A 257 21.27 -17.68 -14.37
CA SER A 257 19.82 -17.92 -14.40
C SER A 257 19.08 -17.01 -15.39
N LYS A 258 19.62 -15.84 -15.72
CA LYS A 258 18.92 -14.78 -16.48
C LYS A 258 17.63 -14.30 -15.85
N ILE A 259 17.44 -14.58 -14.55
CA ILE A 259 16.27 -14.15 -13.78
C ILE A 259 16.60 -12.81 -13.13
N ARG A 260 15.76 -11.82 -13.36
CA ARG A 260 15.92 -10.47 -12.79
C ARG A 260 16.06 -10.53 -11.27
N TYR A 261 17.09 -9.87 -10.74
CA TYR A 261 17.39 -9.80 -9.30
C TYR A 261 17.22 -8.39 -8.77
N LEU A 262 16.34 -8.23 -7.80
CA LEU A 262 16.05 -6.96 -7.14
C LEU A 262 16.42 -7.05 -5.66
N LEU A 263 16.74 -5.93 -5.05
CA LEU A 263 17.11 -5.86 -3.63
C LEU A 263 16.19 -4.94 -2.86
N ASP A 264 15.91 -5.30 -1.62
CA ASP A 264 15.32 -4.39 -0.63
C ASP A 264 16.19 -3.13 -0.48
N PRO A 265 15.61 -1.94 -0.28
CA PRO A 265 16.37 -0.69 -0.11
C PRO A 265 17.40 -0.73 1.03
N ARG A 266 17.25 -1.63 2.01
CA ARG A 266 18.21 -1.79 3.14
C ARG A 266 19.50 -2.50 2.73
N VAL A 267 19.51 -3.15 1.58
CA VAL A 267 20.69 -3.88 1.05
C VAL A 267 21.54 -2.92 0.21
N VAL A 268 22.35 -2.12 0.88
CA VAL A 268 23.18 -1.08 0.26
C VAL A 268 24.65 -1.53 0.12
N ASP A 269 25.44 -0.82 -0.67
CA ASP A 269 26.88 -1.10 -0.86
C ASP A 269 27.62 -1.09 0.49
N GLY A 270 28.51 -2.06 0.66
CA GLY A 270 29.28 -2.26 1.90
C GLY A 270 28.57 -3.07 2.99
N THR A 271 27.31 -3.44 2.82
CA THR A 271 26.64 -4.36 3.75
C THR A 271 27.04 -5.81 3.48
N ALA A 272 27.37 -6.54 4.55
CA ALA A 272 27.80 -7.94 4.50
C ALA A 272 26.70 -8.87 4.99
N TRP A 273 26.46 -9.97 4.27
CA TRP A 273 25.30 -10.84 4.43
C TRP A 273 25.67 -12.32 4.53
N ILE A 274 24.84 -13.09 5.26
CA ILE A 274 24.76 -14.54 5.13
C ILE A 274 23.64 -14.87 4.13
N THR A 275 23.94 -15.64 3.08
CA THR A 275 22.93 -16.01 2.07
C THR A 275 23.20 -17.41 1.51
N GLY A 276 22.29 -17.97 0.74
CA GLY A 276 22.47 -19.26 0.10
C GLY A 276 23.69 -19.30 -0.85
N ALA A 277 24.31 -20.46 -0.95
CA ALA A 277 25.45 -20.70 -1.85
C ALA A 277 25.04 -21.34 -3.19
N ASN A 278 23.75 -21.44 -3.51
CA ASN A 278 23.19 -22.20 -4.64
C ASN A 278 23.67 -23.69 -4.65
N GLU A 279 23.85 -24.23 -3.47
CA GLU A 279 24.18 -25.62 -3.22
C GLU A 279 23.52 -26.07 -1.92
N ALA A 280 22.91 -27.26 -1.93
CA ALA A 280 22.23 -27.79 -0.76
C ALA A 280 23.15 -27.84 0.47
N GLU A 281 22.60 -27.46 1.62
CA GLU A 281 23.28 -27.45 2.91
C GLU A 281 24.56 -26.56 2.97
N LYS A 282 24.58 -25.49 2.14
CA LYS A 282 25.67 -24.49 2.16
C LYS A 282 25.17 -23.06 2.10
N HIS A 283 25.79 -22.21 2.90
CA HIS A 283 25.61 -20.76 2.86
C HIS A 283 26.95 -20.03 2.68
N VAL A 284 26.88 -18.82 2.11
CA VAL A 284 28.00 -17.89 2.01
C VAL A 284 27.89 -16.90 3.17
N PHE A 285 28.98 -16.70 3.88
CA PHE A 285 29.14 -15.71 4.95
C PHE A 285 29.97 -14.54 4.45
N ASP A 286 29.73 -13.36 5.02
CA ASP A 286 30.43 -12.11 4.69
C ASP A 286 30.35 -11.75 3.19
N LEU A 287 29.27 -12.10 2.52
CA LEU A 287 29.03 -11.72 1.12
C LEU A 287 28.65 -10.22 1.06
N VAL A 288 29.49 -9.41 0.46
CA VAL A 288 29.36 -7.93 0.50
C VAL A 288 28.72 -7.41 -0.77
N LYS A 289 27.62 -6.64 -0.61
CA LYS A 289 26.98 -5.91 -1.70
C LYS A 289 27.95 -4.82 -2.24
N GLY A 290 28.05 -4.73 -3.56
CA GLY A 290 28.95 -3.79 -4.26
C GLY A 290 30.37 -4.29 -4.45
N ARG A 291 30.81 -5.35 -3.71
CA ARG A 291 32.08 -6.05 -3.90
C ARG A 291 31.88 -7.41 -4.57
N ASP A 292 31.00 -8.23 -4.01
CA ASP A 292 30.85 -9.64 -4.38
C ASP A 292 29.62 -9.89 -5.23
N PHE A 293 28.61 -9.04 -5.15
CA PHE A 293 27.39 -9.14 -5.94
C PHE A 293 26.73 -7.79 -6.20
N GLY A 294 25.92 -7.73 -7.26
CA GLY A 294 25.07 -6.62 -7.65
C GLY A 294 23.61 -7.05 -7.82
N ALA A 295 22.80 -6.16 -8.33
CA ALA A 295 21.39 -6.41 -8.66
C ALA A 295 20.94 -5.56 -9.85
N ASP A 296 19.82 -5.93 -10.48
CA ASP A 296 19.23 -5.21 -11.62
C ASP A 296 18.37 -4.02 -11.16
N GLY A 297 18.16 -3.84 -9.86
CA GLY A 297 17.40 -2.73 -9.31
C GLY A 297 16.94 -2.97 -7.86
N ILE A 298 15.98 -2.17 -7.43
CA ILE A 298 15.43 -2.17 -6.08
C ILE A 298 13.96 -2.57 -6.14
N ALA A 299 13.50 -3.32 -5.13
CA ALA A 299 12.08 -3.61 -4.89
C ALA A 299 11.76 -3.41 -3.40
N ASP A 300 10.98 -2.38 -3.10
CA ASP A 300 10.55 -2.03 -1.74
C ASP A 300 9.27 -2.79 -1.38
N ILE A 301 9.39 -4.09 -1.12
CA ILE A 301 8.28 -5.02 -0.88
C ILE A 301 8.28 -5.70 0.48
N ALA A 302 9.29 -5.42 1.30
CA ALA A 302 9.35 -5.96 2.65
C ALA A 302 8.31 -5.30 3.56
N GLU A 303 7.80 -6.07 4.52
CA GLU A 303 6.87 -5.55 5.54
C GLU A 303 7.45 -4.35 6.30
N VAL A 304 6.58 -3.41 6.63
CA VAL A 304 6.88 -2.31 7.55
C VAL A 304 6.60 -2.76 8.97
N ARG A 305 7.50 -2.44 9.90
CA ARG A 305 7.40 -2.84 11.31
C ARG A 305 7.40 -1.64 12.25
N GLU A 306 6.89 -1.89 13.44
CA GLU A 306 7.06 -0.97 14.57
C GLU A 306 8.52 -0.59 14.76
N GLY A 307 8.80 0.70 14.90
CA GLY A 307 10.15 1.22 15.08
C GLY A 307 10.93 1.51 13.79
N ASP A 308 10.45 1.10 12.61
CA ASP A 308 11.04 1.55 11.35
C ASP A 308 10.99 3.08 11.27
N GLN A 309 11.99 3.70 10.62
CA GLN A 309 12.05 5.16 10.53
C GLN A 309 11.06 5.67 9.47
N ALA A 310 10.36 6.76 9.82
CA ALA A 310 9.51 7.47 8.87
C ALA A 310 10.36 8.09 7.75
N PRO A 311 9.90 8.04 6.47
CA PRO A 311 10.66 8.55 5.33
C PRO A 311 10.99 10.04 5.39
N ASP A 312 10.18 10.82 6.11
CA ASP A 312 10.35 12.27 6.29
C ASP A 312 11.22 12.63 7.51
N GLY A 313 11.77 11.63 8.22
CA GLY A 313 12.58 11.84 9.40
C GLY A 313 11.80 12.20 10.66
N SER A 314 10.48 12.12 10.66
CA SER A 314 9.60 12.49 11.78
C SER A 314 9.61 11.50 12.96
N GLY A 315 10.47 10.47 12.92
CA GLY A 315 10.70 9.51 13.99
C GLY A 315 10.22 8.09 13.68
N PRO A 316 10.24 7.21 14.69
CA PRO A 316 9.86 5.81 14.49
C PRO A 316 8.36 5.65 14.18
N LEU A 317 8.06 4.71 13.30
CA LEU A 317 6.72 4.34 12.90
C LEU A 317 6.04 3.48 13.97
N GLN A 318 4.74 3.71 14.14
CA GLN A 318 3.82 2.90 14.92
C GLN A 318 2.76 2.34 13.97
N LEU A 319 2.44 1.05 14.11
CA LEU A 319 1.35 0.41 13.39
C LEU A 319 0.01 0.73 14.06
N ALA A 320 -0.99 1.05 13.28
CA ALA A 320 -2.35 1.28 13.74
C ALA A 320 -3.36 0.66 12.77
N ARG A 321 -4.58 0.44 13.26
CA ARG A 321 -5.71 0.01 12.41
C ARG A 321 -6.73 1.12 12.29
N GLY A 322 -7.36 1.21 11.14
CA GLY A 322 -8.37 2.21 10.85
C GLY A 322 -9.49 1.71 9.96
N ILE A 323 -10.58 2.46 9.97
CA ILE A 323 -11.71 2.29 9.07
C ILE A 323 -11.65 3.43 8.07
N GLU A 324 -11.54 3.13 6.78
CA GLU A 324 -11.60 4.12 5.71
C GLU A 324 -12.97 4.78 5.68
N ILE A 325 -13.01 6.09 5.90
CA ILE A 325 -14.24 6.89 5.91
C ILE A 325 -14.39 7.78 4.68
N GLY A 326 -13.28 8.10 4.02
CA GLY A 326 -13.26 8.89 2.81
C GLY A 326 -11.95 8.72 2.06
N HIS A 327 -11.98 8.99 0.76
CA HIS A 327 -10.84 8.88 -0.13
C HIS A 327 -10.87 9.99 -1.17
N VAL A 328 -9.74 10.61 -1.44
CA VAL A 328 -9.59 11.66 -2.45
C VAL A 328 -8.47 11.27 -3.42
N PHE A 329 -8.72 11.45 -4.73
CA PHE A 329 -7.80 11.04 -5.79
C PHE A 329 -7.55 12.16 -6.78
N GLN A 330 -6.31 12.32 -7.21
CA GLN A 330 -5.95 12.99 -8.45
C GLN A 330 -5.79 11.93 -9.55
N LEU A 331 -6.83 11.65 -10.33
CA LEU A 331 -6.84 10.61 -11.35
C LEU A 331 -6.11 11.02 -12.63
N GLY A 332 -5.95 12.33 -12.85
CA GLY A 332 -5.32 12.86 -14.06
C GLY A 332 -6.19 12.64 -15.30
N ARG A 333 -5.56 12.23 -16.40
CA ARG A 333 -6.21 12.12 -17.72
C ARG A 333 -6.67 10.71 -18.11
N LYS A 334 -6.43 9.73 -17.29
CA LYS A 334 -6.67 8.30 -17.60
C LYS A 334 -8.05 8.03 -18.21
N TYR A 335 -9.11 8.48 -17.53
CA TYR A 335 -10.48 8.26 -18.00
C TYR A 335 -10.84 9.15 -19.18
N ALA A 336 -10.39 10.41 -19.15
CA ALA A 336 -10.63 11.35 -20.25
C ALA A 336 -9.95 10.91 -21.55
N GLU A 337 -8.73 10.38 -21.48
CA GLU A 337 -8.02 9.80 -22.64
C GLU A 337 -8.74 8.56 -23.17
N ALA A 338 -9.09 7.62 -22.29
CA ALA A 338 -9.75 6.37 -22.67
C ALA A 338 -11.12 6.61 -23.32
N LEU A 339 -11.88 7.61 -22.86
CA LEU A 339 -13.24 7.89 -23.31
C LEU A 339 -13.32 9.07 -24.29
N GLY A 340 -12.19 9.73 -24.59
CA GLY A 340 -12.10 10.83 -25.54
C GLY A 340 -12.79 12.11 -25.07
N LEU A 341 -12.69 12.45 -23.76
CA LEU A 341 -13.17 13.72 -23.23
C LEU A 341 -12.14 14.82 -23.49
N GLN A 342 -12.46 15.70 -24.42
CA GLN A 342 -11.67 16.88 -24.78
C GLN A 342 -12.55 18.11 -24.87
N VAL A 343 -11.99 19.26 -24.54
CA VAL A 343 -12.63 20.57 -24.69
C VAL A 343 -11.72 21.52 -25.48
N LEU A 344 -12.28 22.57 -26.05
CA LEU A 344 -11.51 23.64 -26.68
C LEU A 344 -10.87 24.52 -25.62
N ASP A 345 -9.57 24.77 -25.72
CA ASP A 345 -8.86 25.77 -24.91
C ASP A 345 -9.15 27.21 -25.41
N GLU A 346 -8.52 28.18 -24.79
CA GLU A 346 -8.65 29.60 -25.16
C GLU A 346 -8.18 29.94 -26.58
N ASN A 347 -7.34 29.09 -27.16
CA ASN A 347 -6.80 29.21 -28.51
C ASN A 347 -7.57 28.39 -29.54
N GLY A 348 -8.67 27.73 -29.14
CA GLY A 348 -9.46 26.87 -30.00
C GLY A 348 -8.83 25.49 -30.28
N LYS A 349 -7.82 25.08 -29.49
CA LYS A 349 -7.20 23.76 -29.61
C LYS A 349 -7.90 22.77 -28.65
N LEU A 350 -8.10 21.55 -29.12
CA LEU A 350 -8.61 20.45 -28.26
C LEU A 350 -7.56 20.05 -27.25
N VAL A 351 -7.92 20.01 -25.97
CA VAL A 351 -7.11 19.57 -24.85
C VAL A 351 -7.88 18.49 -24.06
N THR A 352 -7.17 17.47 -23.62
CA THR A 352 -7.73 16.41 -22.79
C THR A 352 -7.89 16.92 -21.35
N VAL A 353 -9.09 16.77 -20.83
CA VAL A 353 -9.47 17.20 -19.47
C VAL A 353 -8.79 16.31 -18.43
N THR A 354 -8.44 16.89 -17.28
CA THR A 354 -7.95 16.16 -16.13
C THR A 354 -9.03 16.07 -15.05
N MET A 355 -9.04 14.99 -14.24
CA MET A 355 -10.10 14.76 -13.27
C MET A 355 -9.61 14.29 -11.91
N GLY A 356 -10.39 14.62 -10.88
CA GLY A 356 -10.32 14.06 -9.54
C GLY A 356 -11.57 13.27 -9.19
N SER A 357 -11.44 12.35 -8.22
CA SER A 357 -12.55 11.56 -7.66
C SER A 357 -12.51 11.61 -6.14
N TYR A 358 -13.68 11.79 -5.52
CA TYR A 358 -13.77 12.10 -4.09
C TYR A 358 -14.95 11.35 -3.46
N GLY A 359 -14.67 10.28 -2.70
CA GLY A 359 -15.67 9.38 -2.12
C GLY A 359 -15.78 9.48 -0.59
N ILE A 360 -17.01 9.46 -0.07
CA ILE A 360 -17.32 9.26 1.35
C ILE A 360 -18.30 8.09 1.45
N GLY A 361 -17.96 7.10 2.27
CA GLY A 361 -18.86 5.97 2.59
C GLY A 361 -19.93 6.39 3.58
N VAL A 362 -21.09 6.85 3.12
CA VAL A 362 -22.17 7.34 3.97
C VAL A 362 -22.69 6.25 4.92
N THR A 363 -22.97 5.06 4.39
CA THR A 363 -23.40 3.90 5.19
C THR A 363 -22.33 3.51 6.22
N ARG A 364 -21.06 3.49 5.79
CA ARG A 364 -19.92 3.18 6.66
C ARG A 364 -19.75 4.23 7.75
N MET A 365 -20.00 5.51 7.45
CA MET A 365 -19.92 6.59 8.44
C MET A 365 -20.90 6.38 9.59
N VAL A 366 -22.11 5.88 9.33
CA VAL A 366 -23.08 5.54 10.39
C VAL A 366 -22.49 4.49 11.33
N ALA A 367 -21.83 3.46 10.78
CA ALA A 367 -21.19 2.42 11.59
C ALA A 367 -20.00 2.96 12.40
N VAL A 368 -19.20 3.84 11.81
CA VAL A 368 -18.04 4.47 12.49
C VAL A 368 -18.52 5.34 13.66
N LEU A 369 -19.56 6.15 13.45
CA LEU A 369 -20.17 6.96 14.51
C LEU A 369 -20.70 6.08 15.65
N ALA A 370 -21.36 4.97 15.32
CA ALA A 370 -21.86 4.02 16.30
C ALA A 370 -20.74 3.35 17.10
N GLU A 371 -19.64 2.93 16.43
CA GLU A 371 -18.49 2.32 17.10
C GLU A 371 -17.74 3.29 18.01
N ALA A 372 -17.56 4.53 17.56
CA ALA A 372 -16.83 5.55 18.31
C ALA A 372 -17.63 6.10 19.52
N ASN A 373 -18.96 6.08 19.44
CA ASN A 373 -19.85 6.74 20.39
C ASN A 373 -20.83 5.74 21.02
N ARG A 374 -20.33 4.79 21.79
CA ARG A 374 -21.11 3.79 22.52
C ARG A 374 -20.55 3.54 23.92
N ASP A 375 -21.41 3.12 24.80
CA ASP A 375 -21.08 2.55 26.11
C ASP A 375 -21.76 1.18 26.30
N ASP A 376 -21.73 0.65 27.52
CA ASP A 376 -22.37 -0.63 27.87
C ASP A 376 -23.89 -0.57 27.85
N LYS A 377 -24.50 0.61 27.74
CA LYS A 377 -25.95 0.81 27.70
C LYS A 377 -26.49 1.03 26.30
N GLY A 378 -25.66 1.46 25.35
CA GLY A 378 -26.05 1.66 23.96
C GLY A 378 -25.29 2.74 23.22
N LEU A 379 -25.90 3.30 22.19
CA LEU A 379 -25.34 4.33 21.32
C LEU A 379 -25.54 5.72 21.91
N ILE A 380 -24.52 6.54 21.80
CA ILE A 380 -24.52 7.95 22.17
C ILE A 380 -24.24 8.75 20.90
N TRP A 381 -25.30 9.11 20.18
CA TRP A 381 -25.12 9.87 18.94
C TRP A 381 -24.52 11.25 19.21
N PRO A 382 -23.49 11.67 18.47
CA PRO A 382 -23.04 13.05 18.52
C PRO A 382 -24.16 13.98 18.04
N GLU A 383 -24.22 15.20 18.57
CA GLU A 383 -25.28 16.19 18.27
C GLU A 383 -25.47 16.39 16.75
N ALA A 384 -24.36 16.51 15.99
CA ALA A 384 -24.41 16.71 14.54
C ALA A 384 -24.97 15.53 13.73
N ALA A 385 -25.05 14.33 14.33
CA ALA A 385 -25.58 13.12 13.71
C ALA A 385 -26.86 12.62 14.39
N SER A 386 -27.32 13.30 15.44
CA SER A 386 -28.57 12.98 16.10
C SER A 386 -29.77 13.30 15.18
N PRO A 387 -30.74 12.39 15.05
CA PRO A 387 -31.92 12.63 14.22
C PRO A 387 -32.83 13.71 14.79
N ALA A 388 -32.71 14.06 16.10
CA ALA A 388 -33.50 15.09 16.80
C ALA A 388 -32.74 15.57 18.03
N ASP A 389 -32.94 16.84 18.39
CA ASP A 389 -32.39 17.43 19.62
C ASP A 389 -33.11 16.88 20.87
N VAL A 390 -34.39 16.57 20.71
CA VAL A 390 -35.23 15.98 21.74
C VAL A 390 -36.04 14.83 21.15
N TYR A 391 -35.98 13.68 21.80
CA TYR A 391 -36.78 12.52 21.43
C TYR A 391 -37.86 12.27 22.48
N ILE A 392 -39.11 12.39 22.08
CA ILE A 392 -40.26 12.20 22.97
C ILE A 392 -40.84 10.81 22.80
N VAL A 393 -40.97 10.06 23.88
CA VAL A 393 -41.61 8.74 23.89
C VAL A 393 -42.90 8.84 24.67
N ALA A 394 -44.01 8.74 23.97
CA ALA A 394 -45.33 8.64 24.61
C ALA A 394 -45.47 7.24 25.21
N ALA A 395 -45.79 7.17 26.51
CA ALA A 395 -46.01 5.91 27.22
C ALA A 395 -47.29 5.98 28.04
N GLY A 396 -48.21 5.05 27.81
CA GLY A 396 -49.47 4.99 28.51
C GLY A 396 -50.61 4.43 27.63
N LYS A 397 -51.82 4.45 28.16
CA LYS A 397 -53.03 3.99 27.43
C LYS A 397 -54.00 5.15 27.14
N ASP A 398 -53.70 6.34 27.63
CA ASP A 398 -54.58 7.51 27.51
C ASP A 398 -54.24 8.29 26.23
N ASP A 399 -55.26 8.55 25.41
CA ASP A 399 -55.11 9.20 24.11
C ASP A 399 -54.42 10.58 24.21
N HIS A 400 -54.72 11.34 25.28
CA HIS A 400 -54.12 12.66 25.48
C HIS A 400 -52.57 12.65 25.62
N VAL A 401 -51.98 11.52 26.02
CA VAL A 401 -50.51 11.37 26.08
C VAL A 401 -49.94 11.36 24.68
N TYR A 402 -50.64 10.74 23.73
CA TYR A 402 -50.19 10.66 22.32
C TYR A 402 -50.52 11.94 21.53
N GLU A 403 -51.59 12.65 21.93
CA GLU A 403 -51.92 13.97 21.36
C GLU A 403 -50.93 15.06 21.78
N ALA A 404 -50.28 14.91 22.92
CA ALA A 404 -49.32 15.87 23.45
C ALA A 404 -47.88 15.60 22.97
N ALA A 405 -47.57 14.39 22.47
CA ALA A 405 -46.26 13.98 21.97
C ALA A 405 -46.13 14.25 20.47
#